data_d96d6f36c6d564b59d4e78d12a20e6d4
#
_entry.id   d96d6f36c6d564b59d4e78d12a20e6d4
#
_cell.length_a   1.000
_cell.length_b   1.000
_cell.length_c   1.000
_cell.angle_alpha   90.00
_cell.angle_beta   90.00
_cell.angle_gamma   90.00
#
_symmetry.space_group_name_H-M   'P 1'
#
loop_
_entity.id
_entity.type
_entity.pdbx_description
1 polymer ?
#
loop_
_entity_poly.entity_id
_entity_poly.type
_entity_poly.pdbx_seq_one_letter_code
_entity_poly.pdbx_strand_id
1 'polypeptide(L)'
;MSARARRIGLILGAAASLSLGLAWLAKASAAEEIARLAKLMEWKAGTVVADIGAGDGRFSFEAAAKVGTTGRVYATEIDDEKLKELRDEVKRRNLANVTVVTSKEADTGLSDGCCDAIFLRRVYHHLTKPEEFDARLVAALKPGGRLAIIDFPPRAGYDKVEGIPANRGGHGIAEKLVEEELTAAGLKVEKEVKDWPGDDYCVIFVKRGS
;
A
#
# COMPACT_ATOMS: atom_id res chain seq x y z
N MET A 1 26.54 -0.23 74.17
CA MET A 1 27.33 -0.80 73.10
C MET A 1 26.45 -0.80 71.79
N SER A 2 26.87 -0.04 70.81
CA SER A 2 26.09 0.44 69.66
C SER A 2 26.04 -0.61 68.54
N ALA A 3 24.86 -0.88 67.98
CA ALA A 3 24.68 -1.65 66.74
C ALA A 3 24.13 -0.69 65.69
N ARG A 4 24.98 -0.38 64.69
CA ARG A 4 24.65 0.40 63.48
C ARG A 4 23.88 -0.48 62.53
N ALA A 5 22.62 -0.17 62.24
CA ALA A 5 21.88 -0.71 61.11
C ALA A 5 22.22 0.07 59.84
N ARG A 6 22.82 -0.61 58.85
CA ARG A 6 23.04 -0.07 57.49
C ARG A 6 21.73 -0.17 56.70
N ARG A 7 21.24 0.98 56.25
CA ARG A 7 20.17 1.06 55.24
C ARG A 7 20.77 0.80 53.87
N ILE A 8 20.38 -0.29 53.24
CA ILE A 8 20.62 -0.52 51.82
C ILE A 8 19.44 0.07 51.09
N GLY A 9 19.66 1.18 50.40
CA GLY A 9 18.67 1.82 49.56
C GLY A 9 18.44 1.00 48.30
N LEU A 10 17.19 0.65 48.04
CA LEU A 10 16.71 0.03 46.81
C LEU A 10 16.66 1.09 45.72
N ILE A 11 17.59 1.04 44.74
CA ILE A 11 17.49 1.74 43.47
C ILE A 11 17.15 0.68 42.44
N LEU A 12 15.86 0.42 42.26
CA LEU A 12 15.33 -0.39 41.14
C LEU A 12 14.04 0.27 40.70
N GLY A 13 14.05 0.90 39.58
CA GLY A 13 12.80 1.35 38.96
C GLY A 13 12.88 2.58 38.06
N ALA A 14 13.72 2.59 37.03
CA ALA A 14 13.59 3.59 35.97
C ALA A 14 14.07 3.15 34.58
N ALA A 15 14.35 1.87 34.35
CA ALA A 15 14.88 1.41 33.06
C ALA A 15 13.86 0.65 32.17
N ALA A 16 12.67 0.35 32.68
CA ALA A 16 11.71 -0.50 31.97
C ALA A 16 10.66 0.30 31.13
N SER A 17 10.55 1.60 31.32
CA SER A 17 9.51 2.42 30.67
C SER A 17 9.96 3.11 29.36
N LEU A 18 11.27 3.14 29.05
CA LEU A 18 11.77 3.76 27.81
C LEU A 18 11.78 2.82 26.61
N SER A 19 11.81 1.50 26.81
CA SER A 19 11.89 0.53 25.69
C SER A 19 10.56 0.23 25.01
N LEU A 20 9.44 0.48 25.66
CA LEU A 20 8.09 0.32 25.08
C LEU A 20 7.67 1.52 24.21
N GLY A 21 8.23 2.70 24.45
CA GLY A 21 7.93 3.90 23.67
C GLY A 21 8.58 3.95 22.28
N LEU A 22 9.75 3.32 22.10
CA LEU A 22 10.47 3.34 20.80
C LEU A 22 9.94 2.30 19.80
N ALA A 23 9.32 1.23 20.25
CA ALA A 23 8.75 0.22 19.35
C ALA A 23 7.43 0.69 18.67
N TRP A 24 6.78 1.74 19.20
CA TRP A 24 5.56 2.33 18.62
C TRP A 24 5.83 3.34 17.50
N LEU A 25 7.07 3.82 17.36
CA LEU A 25 7.47 4.79 16.34
C LEU A 25 7.84 4.13 14.99
N ALA A 26 7.86 2.81 14.89
CA ALA A 26 8.46 2.12 13.75
C ALA A 26 7.48 1.59 12.70
N LYS A 27 6.15 1.73 12.86
CA LYS A 27 5.18 1.24 11.88
C LYS A 27 3.97 2.16 11.84
N ALA A 28 3.88 3.00 10.81
CA ALA A 28 2.63 3.70 10.53
C ALA A 28 1.50 2.67 10.39
N SER A 29 0.36 2.91 11.02
CA SER A 29 -0.81 2.07 10.87
C SER A 29 -1.37 2.19 9.45
N ALA A 30 -2.13 1.19 8.99
CA ALA A 30 -2.83 1.27 7.72
C ALA A 30 -3.71 2.54 7.62
N ALA A 31 -4.33 2.93 8.72
CA ALA A 31 -5.14 4.15 8.82
C ALA A 31 -4.32 5.43 8.56
N GLU A 32 -3.11 5.53 9.12
CA GLU A 32 -2.22 6.67 8.90
C GLU A 32 -1.69 6.73 7.47
N GLU A 33 -1.26 5.58 6.90
CA GLU A 33 -0.83 5.52 5.51
C GLU A 33 -1.97 5.88 4.56
N ILE A 34 -3.18 5.36 4.75
CA ILE A 34 -4.35 5.69 3.94
C ILE A 34 -4.77 7.15 4.12
N ALA A 35 -4.72 7.70 5.32
CA ALA A 35 -5.00 9.12 5.51
C ALA A 35 -4.00 10.01 4.75
N ARG A 36 -2.73 9.62 4.72
CA ARG A 36 -1.70 10.31 3.95
C ARG A 36 -1.93 10.18 2.44
N LEU A 37 -2.21 8.97 1.94
CA LEU A 37 -2.56 8.74 0.53
C LEU A 37 -3.78 9.56 0.11
N ALA A 38 -4.84 9.51 0.90
CA ALA A 38 -6.06 10.26 0.62
C ALA A 38 -5.82 11.76 0.48
N LYS A 39 -4.93 12.32 1.31
CA LYS A 39 -4.53 13.73 1.21
C LYS A 39 -3.71 14.00 -0.06
N LEU A 40 -2.73 13.13 -0.36
CA LEU A 40 -1.84 13.29 -1.50
C LEU A 40 -2.56 13.09 -2.84
N MET A 41 -3.53 12.18 -2.89
CA MET A 41 -4.32 11.85 -4.08
C MET A 41 -5.70 12.54 -4.11
N GLU A 42 -5.93 13.49 -3.17
CA GLU A 42 -7.13 14.33 -3.10
C GLU A 42 -8.45 13.55 -2.99
N TRP A 43 -8.45 12.44 -2.22
CA TRP A 43 -9.68 11.68 -2.00
C TRP A 43 -10.69 12.47 -1.17
N LYS A 44 -11.96 12.31 -1.53
CA LYS A 44 -13.11 12.90 -0.84
C LYS A 44 -14.24 11.88 -0.73
N ALA A 45 -15.28 12.20 -0.02
CA ALA A 45 -16.48 11.37 -0.02
C ALA A 45 -16.98 11.16 -1.46
N GLY A 46 -17.29 9.93 -1.81
CA GLY A 46 -17.69 9.53 -3.16
C GLY A 46 -16.56 9.13 -4.10
N THR A 47 -15.27 9.28 -3.71
CA THR A 47 -14.13 8.81 -4.52
C THR A 47 -14.20 7.29 -4.73
N VAL A 48 -13.90 6.84 -5.95
CA VAL A 48 -13.75 5.43 -6.30
C VAL A 48 -12.27 5.09 -6.30
N VAL A 49 -11.88 4.17 -5.41
CA VAL A 49 -10.47 3.76 -5.20
C VAL A 49 -10.29 2.29 -5.53
N ALA A 50 -9.14 1.90 -6.08
CA ALA A 50 -8.73 0.51 -6.17
C ALA A 50 -7.46 0.27 -5.35
N ASP A 51 -7.49 -0.82 -4.56
CA ASP A 51 -6.36 -1.41 -3.84
C ASP A 51 -5.92 -2.66 -4.59
N ILE A 52 -4.77 -2.61 -5.23
CA ILE A 52 -4.24 -3.70 -6.04
C ILE A 52 -3.34 -4.59 -5.19
N GLY A 53 -3.67 -5.89 -5.14
CA GLY A 53 -3.01 -6.86 -4.26
C GLY A 53 -3.37 -6.61 -2.80
N ALA A 54 -4.67 -6.54 -2.52
CA ALA A 54 -5.22 -6.13 -1.23
C ALA A 54 -4.83 -7.02 -0.04
N GLY A 55 -4.44 -8.28 -0.30
CA GLY A 55 -4.01 -9.22 0.72
C GLY A 55 -5.09 -9.45 1.79
N ASP A 56 -4.79 -9.08 3.04
CA ASP A 56 -5.72 -9.17 4.19
C ASP A 56 -6.79 -8.06 4.23
N GLY A 57 -6.79 -7.14 3.27
CA GLY A 57 -7.78 -6.08 3.12
C GLY A 57 -7.64 -4.89 4.06
N ARG A 58 -6.67 -4.88 4.98
CA ARG A 58 -6.56 -3.81 5.99
C ARG A 58 -6.48 -2.41 5.38
N PHE A 59 -5.80 -2.23 4.23
CA PHE A 59 -5.73 -0.95 3.52
C PHE A 59 -7.05 -0.65 2.79
N SER A 60 -7.67 -1.65 2.18
CA SER A 60 -8.99 -1.52 1.54
C SER A 60 -10.06 -1.07 2.53
N PHE A 61 -10.06 -1.60 3.77
CA PHE A 61 -11.06 -1.25 4.79
C PHE A 61 -10.90 0.17 5.29
N GLU A 62 -9.65 0.62 5.49
CA GLU A 62 -9.36 2.01 5.84
C GLU A 62 -9.70 2.97 4.69
N ALA A 63 -9.43 2.56 3.44
CA ALA A 63 -9.84 3.32 2.26
C ALA A 63 -11.37 3.44 2.18
N ALA A 64 -12.12 2.35 2.45
CA ALA A 64 -13.57 2.35 2.46
C ALA A 64 -14.17 3.32 3.50
N ALA A 65 -13.58 3.36 4.70
CA ALA A 65 -13.94 4.34 5.72
C ALA A 65 -13.66 5.78 5.26
N LYS A 66 -12.55 5.99 4.53
CA LYS A 66 -12.12 7.32 4.07
C LYS A 66 -12.99 7.88 2.96
N VAL A 67 -13.40 7.04 1.98
CA VAL A 67 -14.25 7.49 0.87
C VAL A 67 -15.74 7.53 1.23
N GLY A 68 -16.13 6.93 2.35
CA GLY A 68 -17.49 6.93 2.89
C GLY A 68 -18.47 6.09 2.07
N THR A 69 -19.73 6.11 2.48
CA THR A 69 -20.79 5.24 1.92
C THR A 69 -21.15 5.56 0.47
N THR A 70 -20.85 6.76 0.00
CA THR A 70 -21.08 7.18 -1.40
C THR A 70 -19.91 6.87 -2.31
N GLY A 71 -18.73 6.55 -1.75
CA GLY A 71 -17.55 6.08 -2.47
C GLY A 71 -17.57 4.58 -2.67
N ARG A 72 -16.54 4.07 -3.32
CA ARG A 72 -16.34 2.62 -3.55
C ARG A 72 -14.87 2.27 -3.47
N VAL A 73 -14.59 1.08 -2.94
CA VAL A 73 -13.26 0.48 -2.98
C VAL A 73 -13.33 -0.85 -3.73
N TYR A 74 -12.48 -0.98 -4.74
CA TYR A 74 -12.20 -2.26 -5.39
C TYR A 74 -10.94 -2.85 -4.73
N ALA A 75 -11.10 -3.97 -4.02
CA ALA A 75 -10.00 -4.71 -3.43
C ALA A 75 -9.64 -5.86 -4.37
N THR A 76 -8.52 -5.77 -5.09
CA THR A 76 -8.14 -6.82 -6.05
C THR A 76 -7.09 -7.76 -5.46
N GLU A 77 -7.19 -9.04 -5.77
CA GLU A 77 -6.24 -10.05 -5.33
C GLU A 77 -6.18 -11.17 -6.38
N ILE A 78 -5.05 -11.87 -6.46
CA ILE A 78 -4.81 -12.98 -7.40
C ILE A 78 -4.90 -14.34 -6.71
N ASP A 79 -4.63 -14.41 -5.42
CA ASP A 79 -4.61 -15.64 -4.63
C ASP A 79 -6.04 -16.02 -4.19
N ASP A 80 -6.48 -17.24 -4.54
CA ASP A 80 -7.85 -17.71 -4.27
C ASP A 80 -8.18 -17.83 -2.78
N GLU A 81 -7.20 -18.19 -1.93
CA GLU A 81 -7.43 -18.29 -0.48
C GLU A 81 -7.62 -16.90 0.11
N LYS A 82 -6.75 -15.95 -0.24
CA LYS A 82 -6.88 -14.54 0.17
C LYS A 82 -8.15 -13.90 -0.36
N LEU A 83 -8.56 -14.20 -1.59
CA LEU A 83 -9.84 -13.75 -2.15
C LEU A 83 -11.02 -14.22 -1.32
N LYS A 84 -10.99 -15.47 -0.87
CA LYS A 84 -12.03 -16.02 0.02
C LYS A 84 -12.03 -15.30 1.37
N GLU A 85 -10.87 -15.21 2.01
CA GLU A 85 -10.71 -14.52 3.30
C GLU A 85 -11.19 -13.06 3.23
N LEU A 86 -10.80 -12.36 2.18
CA LEU A 86 -11.18 -10.97 1.95
C LEU A 86 -12.69 -10.79 1.77
N ARG A 87 -13.36 -11.70 1.03
CA ARG A 87 -14.84 -11.70 0.89
C ARG A 87 -15.53 -11.98 2.22
N ASP A 88 -15.04 -12.94 2.99
CA ASP A 88 -15.60 -13.28 4.30
C ASP A 88 -15.44 -12.08 5.26
N GLU A 89 -14.31 -11.39 5.24
CA GLU A 89 -14.04 -10.23 6.09
C GLU A 89 -14.88 -9.00 5.70
N VAL A 90 -15.05 -8.73 4.41
CA VAL A 90 -15.95 -7.68 3.89
C VAL A 90 -17.38 -7.92 4.37
N LYS A 91 -17.86 -9.17 4.29
CA LYS A 91 -19.19 -9.57 4.77
C LYS A 91 -19.29 -9.42 6.29
N ARG A 92 -18.32 -9.91 7.04
CA ARG A 92 -18.28 -9.85 8.51
C ARG A 92 -18.32 -8.40 9.02
N ARG A 93 -17.61 -7.49 8.34
CA ARG A 93 -17.58 -6.04 8.66
C ARG A 93 -18.79 -5.27 8.10
N ASN A 94 -19.66 -5.91 7.31
CA ASN A 94 -20.77 -5.26 6.63
C ASN A 94 -20.35 -4.03 5.77
N LEU A 95 -19.26 -4.17 4.99
CA LEU A 95 -18.71 -3.11 4.16
C LEU A 95 -19.37 -3.10 2.78
N ALA A 96 -20.53 -2.45 2.66
CA ALA A 96 -21.31 -2.39 1.41
C ALA A 96 -20.60 -1.62 0.28
N ASN A 97 -19.60 -0.79 0.60
CA ASN A 97 -18.84 0.00 -0.35
C ASN A 97 -17.49 -0.65 -0.76
N VAL A 98 -17.23 -1.89 -0.36
CA VAL A 98 -16.06 -2.68 -0.80
C VAL A 98 -16.52 -3.79 -1.75
N THR A 99 -15.84 -3.88 -2.90
CA THR A 99 -16.06 -4.94 -3.89
C THR A 99 -14.73 -5.70 -4.08
N VAL A 100 -14.76 -7.01 -3.80
CA VAL A 100 -13.59 -7.88 -4.01
C VAL A 100 -13.55 -8.35 -5.45
N VAL A 101 -12.42 -8.12 -6.12
CA VAL A 101 -12.21 -8.41 -7.55
C VAL A 101 -11.06 -9.40 -7.71
N THR A 102 -11.24 -10.41 -8.55
CA THR A 102 -10.15 -11.32 -8.91
C THR A 102 -9.30 -10.68 -10.00
N SER A 103 -8.01 -10.51 -9.73
CA SER A 103 -6.99 -10.08 -10.71
C SER A 103 -6.25 -11.28 -11.30
N LYS A 104 -5.39 -11.03 -12.29
CA LYS A 104 -4.53 -12.00 -12.95
C LYS A 104 -3.16 -11.39 -13.17
N GLU A 105 -2.17 -12.19 -13.58
CA GLU A 105 -0.79 -11.74 -13.83
C GLU A 105 -0.67 -10.52 -14.77
N ALA A 106 -1.57 -10.40 -15.75
CA ALA A 106 -1.56 -9.33 -16.75
C ALA A 106 -2.86 -8.49 -16.76
N ASP A 107 -3.73 -8.66 -15.75
CA ASP A 107 -5.03 -7.98 -15.72
C ASP A 107 -5.44 -7.65 -14.29
N THR A 108 -5.77 -6.39 -14.06
CA THR A 108 -6.28 -5.90 -12.77
C THR A 108 -7.67 -6.42 -12.43
N GLY A 109 -8.44 -6.94 -13.41
CA GLY A 109 -9.85 -7.29 -13.28
C GLY A 109 -10.79 -6.07 -13.18
N LEU A 110 -10.26 -4.86 -13.30
CA LEU A 110 -11.04 -3.62 -13.22
C LEU A 110 -11.58 -3.20 -14.58
N SER A 111 -12.74 -2.56 -14.59
CA SER A 111 -13.29 -1.95 -15.80
C SER A 111 -12.55 -0.66 -16.17
N ASP A 112 -12.47 -0.37 -17.47
CA ASP A 112 -11.86 0.87 -17.96
C ASP A 112 -12.57 2.12 -17.41
N GLY A 113 -11.78 3.11 -16.97
CA GLY A 113 -12.29 4.36 -16.44
C GLY A 113 -13.11 4.23 -15.15
N CYS A 114 -12.97 3.16 -14.39
CA CYS A 114 -13.73 2.98 -13.16
C CYS A 114 -13.26 3.85 -12.00
N CYS A 115 -11.97 4.15 -11.94
CA CYS A 115 -11.33 4.57 -10.71
C CYS A 115 -10.83 6.02 -10.78
N ASP A 116 -11.11 6.80 -9.73
CA ASP A 116 -10.53 8.11 -9.50
C ASP A 116 -9.09 7.99 -8.97
N ALA A 117 -8.82 6.91 -8.22
CA ALA A 117 -7.53 6.63 -7.64
C ALA A 117 -7.25 5.12 -7.60
N ILE A 118 -5.99 4.74 -7.80
CA ILE A 118 -5.49 3.38 -7.66
C ILE A 118 -4.23 3.41 -6.80
N PHE A 119 -4.01 2.44 -5.93
CA PHE A 119 -2.74 2.29 -5.23
C PHE A 119 -2.28 0.83 -5.19
N LEU A 120 -0.96 0.65 -5.23
CA LEU A 120 -0.27 -0.61 -5.01
C LEU A 120 0.69 -0.41 -3.84
N ARG A 121 0.61 -1.29 -2.83
CA ARG A 121 1.51 -1.23 -1.68
C ARG A 121 2.31 -2.51 -1.55
N ARG A 122 3.58 -2.45 -1.89
CA ARG A 122 4.51 -3.59 -1.91
C ARG A 122 4.02 -4.74 -2.79
N VAL A 123 3.50 -4.39 -3.95
CA VAL A 123 2.94 -5.32 -4.95
C VAL A 123 3.63 -5.16 -6.30
N TYR A 124 4.00 -3.93 -6.67
CA TYR A 124 4.50 -3.64 -8.01
C TYR A 124 5.77 -4.43 -8.35
N HIS A 125 6.65 -4.68 -7.36
CA HIS A 125 7.84 -5.50 -7.55
C HIS A 125 7.55 -6.99 -7.81
N HIS A 126 6.31 -7.45 -7.62
CA HIS A 126 5.87 -8.82 -7.91
C HIS A 126 5.34 -9.00 -9.34
N LEU A 127 5.19 -7.94 -10.12
CA LEU A 127 4.63 -8.03 -11.46
C LEU A 127 5.55 -8.82 -12.40
N THR A 128 5.04 -9.92 -12.94
CA THR A 128 5.74 -10.78 -13.91
C THR A 128 5.56 -10.28 -15.35
N LYS A 129 4.47 -9.55 -15.61
CA LYS A 129 4.13 -8.95 -16.91
C LYS A 129 3.81 -7.45 -16.74
N PRO A 130 4.81 -6.64 -16.35
CA PRO A 130 4.59 -5.24 -16.00
C PRO A 130 3.96 -4.41 -17.12
N GLU A 131 4.44 -4.54 -18.36
CA GLU A 131 3.94 -3.76 -19.49
C GLU A 131 2.43 -3.97 -19.72
N GLU A 132 1.98 -5.24 -19.71
CA GLU A 132 0.57 -5.58 -19.88
C GLU A 132 -0.27 -5.10 -18.67
N PHE A 133 0.25 -5.28 -17.46
CA PHE A 133 -0.45 -4.89 -16.23
C PHE A 133 -0.56 -3.37 -16.12
N ASP A 134 0.48 -2.62 -16.46
CA ASP A 134 0.51 -1.16 -16.46
C ASP A 134 -0.50 -0.58 -17.44
N ALA A 135 -0.63 -1.19 -18.64
CA ALA A 135 -1.68 -0.80 -19.58
C ALA A 135 -3.09 -0.96 -18.96
N ARG A 136 -3.32 -2.01 -18.15
CA ARG A 136 -4.60 -2.22 -17.45
C ARG A 136 -4.80 -1.22 -16.30
N LEU A 137 -3.74 -0.87 -15.56
CA LEU A 137 -3.80 0.20 -14.55
C LEU A 137 -4.19 1.54 -15.18
N VAL A 138 -3.55 1.89 -16.29
CA VAL A 138 -3.86 3.12 -17.02
C VAL A 138 -5.29 3.11 -17.58
N ALA A 139 -5.73 1.98 -18.15
CA ALA A 139 -7.10 1.85 -18.65
C ALA A 139 -8.14 2.05 -17.54
N ALA A 140 -7.93 1.45 -16.36
CA ALA A 140 -8.84 1.54 -15.22
C ALA A 140 -8.96 2.95 -14.62
N LEU A 141 -7.95 3.81 -14.78
CA LEU A 141 -8.00 5.19 -14.31
C LEU A 141 -8.92 6.06 -15.18
N LYS A 142 -9.72 6.88 -14.54
CA LYS A 142 -10.41 8.01 -15.21
C LYS A 142 -9.40 9.06 -15.70
N PRO A 143 -9.74 9.89 -16.71
CA PRO A 143 -8.97 11.09 -17.02
C PRO A 143 -8.77 11.95 -15.76
N GLY A 144 -7.53 12.35 -15.47
CA GLY A 144 -7.15 13.06 -14.23
C GLY A 144 -7.04 12.16 -12.99
N GLY A 145 -7.33 10.87 -13.11
CA GLY A 145 -7.17 9.91 -12.03
C GLY A 145 -5.70 9.69 -11.65
N ARG A 146 -5.44 9.31 -10.40
CA ARG A 146 -4.10 9.16 -9.83
C ARG A 146 -3.77 7.73 -9.50
N LEU A 147 -2.52 7.34 -9.72
CA LEU A 147 -1.93 6.06 -9.31
C LEU A 147 -0.84 6.31 -8.29
N ALA A 148 -0.85 5.62 -7.16
CA ALA A 148 0.24 5.61 -6.20
C ALA A 148 0.93 4.25 -6.18
N ILE A 149 2.25 4.24 -6.32
CA ILE A 149 3.08 3.07 -6.08
C ILE A 149 3.86 3.29 -4.79
N ILE A 150 3.61 2.42 -3.82
CA ILE A 150 4.34 2.37 -2.55
C ILE A 150 5.12 1.07 -2.55
N ASP A 151 6.44 1.17 -2.66
CA ASP A 151 7.32 0.01 -2.72
C ASP A 151 8.68 0.34 -2.09
N PHE A 152 9.61 -0.59 -2.10
CA PHE A 152 10.93 -0.44 -1.51
C PHE A 152 12.04 -0.78 -2.51
N PRO A 153 13.25 -0.18 -2.33
CA PRO A 153 14.39 -0.47 -3.19
C PRO A 153 14.81 -1.94 -3.12
N PRO A 154 15.44 -2.50 -4.17
CA PRO A 154 15.94 -3.87 -4.16
C PRO A 154 16.84 -4.12 -2.96
N ARG A 155 16.60 -5.22 -2.24
CA ARG A 155 17.35 -5.60 -1.04
C ARG A 155 18.20 -6.81 -1.32
N ALA A 156 19.48 -6.74 -0.96
CA ALA A 156 20.41 -7.88 -1.04
C ALA A 156 20.00 -8.96 -0.01
N GLY A 157 20.22 -10.24 -0.37
CA GLY A 157 19.99 -11.36 0.54
C GLY A 157 18.55 -11.87 0.63
N TYR A 158 17.64 -11.31 -0.14
CA TYR A 158 16.28 -11.85 -0.31
C TYR A 158 16.18 -12.67 -1.60
N ASP A 159 15.38 -13.72 -1.59
CA ASP A 159 15.13 -14.52 -2.77
C ASP A 159 14.46 -13.71 -3.87
N LYS A 160 14.85 -13.97 -5.11
CA LYS A 160 14.17 -13.38 -6.26
C LYS A 160 12.75 -13.94 -6.35
N VAL A 161 11.81 -13.07 -6.64
CA VAL A 161 10.46 -13.53 -6.96
C VAL A 161 10.49 -14.23 -8.33
N GLU A 162 9.94 -15.44 -8.40
CA GLU A 162 9.92 -16.22 -9.63
C GLU A 162 9.12 -15.52 -10.74
N GLY A 163 9.60 -15.61 -11.99
CA GLY A 163 8.93 -15.01 -13.14
C GLY A 163 9.13 -13.50 -13.33
N ILE A 164 9.82 -12.83 -12.40
CA ILE A 164 10.08 -11.39 -12.53
C ILE A 164 11.14 -11.12 -13.61
N PRO A 165 10.94 -10.09 -14.46
CA PRO A 165 11.94 -9.64 -15.42
C PRO A 165 13.30 -9.35 -14.80
N ALA A 166 14.38 -9.75 -15.47
CA ALA A 166 15.75 -9.68 -14.93
C ALA A 166 16.21 -8.27 -14.56
N ASN A 167 15.66 -7.22 -15.18
CA ASN A 167 15.98 -5.82 -14.91
C ASN A 167 15.37 -5.28 -13.60
N ARG A 168 14.49 -6.03 -12.92
CA ARG A 168 13.85 -5.59 -11.69
C ARG A 168 14.67 -5.78 -10.41
N GLY A 169 15.84 -6.43 -10.49
CA GLY A 169 16.84 -6.43 -9.40
C GLY A 169 16.59 -7.38 -8.24
N GLY A 170 15.55 -8.20 -8.24
CA GLY A 170 15.27 -9.19 -7.17
C GLY A 170 14.06 -8.81 -6.31
N HIS A 171 14.17 -8.93 -4.97
CA HIS A 171 13.08 -8.55 -4.06
C HIS A 171 13.08 -7.03 -3.83
N GLY A 172 12.00 -6.38 -4.17
CA GLY A 172 11.90 -4.92 -4.25
C GLY A 172 12.14 -4.40 -5.67
N ILE A 173 11.94 -3.11 -5.89
CA ILE A 173 12.08 -2.47 -7.20
C ILE A 173 12.65 -1.05 -7.03
N ALA A 174 13.54 -0.65 -7.94
CA ALA A 174 14.07 0.71 -7.93
C ALA A 174 12.98 1.71 -8.34
N GLU A 175 12.85 2.79 -7.56
CA GLU A 175 11.88 3.87 -7.81
C GLU A 175 11.97 4.40 -9.26
N LYS A 176 13.18 4.60 -9.75
CA LYS A 176 13.43 5.06 -11.12
C LYS A 176 12.84 4.12 -12.18
N LEU A 177 12.91 2.80 -11.97
CA LEU A 177 12.32 1.83 -12.91
C LEU A 177 10.79 1.90 -12.92
N VAL A 178 10.17 2.10 -11.74
CA VAL A 178 8.71 2.33 -11.63
C VAL A 178 8.30 3.58 -12.43
N GLU A 179 9.07 4.66 -12.33
CA GLU A 179 8.82 5.89 -13.08
C GLU A 179 8.96 5.68 -14.60
N GLU A 180 10.00 4.97 -15.04
CA GLU A 180 10.24 4.66 -16.44
C GLU A 180 9.11 3.82 -17.03
N GLU A 181 8.69 2.72 -16.36
CA GLU A 181 7.64 1.81 -16.82
C GLU A 181 6.28 2.53 -16.90
N LEU A 182 5.85 3.20 -15.83
CA LEU A 182 4.54 3.85 -15.80
C LEU A 182 4.47 5.12 -16.69
N THR A 183 5.60 5.79 -16.90
CA THR A 183 5.67 6.91 -17.86
C THR A 183 5.58 6.37 -19.30
N ALA A 184 6.23 5.25 -19.60
CA ALA A 184 6.10 4.57 -20.90
C ALA A 184 4.66 4.10 -21.15
N ALA A 185 3.94 3.67 -20.10
CA ALA A 185 2.52 3.31 -20.17
C ALA A 185 1.58 4.53 -20.36
N GLY A 186 2.09 5.78 -20.29
CA GLY A 186 1.34 7.01 -20.58
C GLY A 186 0.91 7.84 -19.38
N LEU A 187 1.36 7.50 -18.17
CA LEU A 187 1.17 8.34 -16.99
C LEU A 187 2.23 9.43 -16.89
N LYS A 188 1.98 10.43 -16.06
CA LYS A 188 2.94 11.46 -15.72
C LYS A 188 3.23 11.41 -14.23
N VAL A 189 4.51 11.44 -13.84
CA VAL A 189 4.91 11.63 -12.44
C VAL A 189 4.35 12.98 -11.96
N GLU A 190 3.54 12.95 -10.92
CA GLU A 190 3.00 14.14 -10.26
C GLU A 190 3.82 14.46 -9.00
N LYS A 191 4.21 13.43 -8.25
CA LYS A 191 4.93 13.62 -6.99
C LYS A 191 5.75 12.40 -6.58
N GLU A 192 6.99 12.65 -6.14
CA GLU A 192 7.83 11.70 -5.42
C GLU A 192 7.78 12.02 -3.91
N VAL A 193 7.55 11.01 -3.08
CA VAL A 193 7.45 11.14 -1.63
C VAL A 193 8.53 10.27 -0.99
N LYS A 194 9.65 10.90 -0.60
CA LYS A 194 10.84 10.22 -0.10
C LYS A 194 10.76 9.82 1.39
N ASP A 195 9.87 10.43 2.15
CA ASP A 195 9.69 10.22 3.59
C ASP A 195 8.51 9.28 3.89
N TRP A 196 8.27 8.27 3.04
CA TRP A 196 7.25 7.28 3.33
C TRP A 196 7.65 6.41 4.52
N PRO A 197 6.67 5.95 5.36
CA PRO A 197 6.98 5.15 6.55
C PRO A 197 7.78 3.86 6.26
N GLY A 198 8.77 3.59 7.06
CA GLY A 198 9.70 2.48 6.88
C GLY A 198 10.77 2.82 5.85
N ASP A 199 11.21 1.81 5.09
CA ASP A 199 12.18 1.97 4.00
C ASP A 199 11.48 2.09 2.63
N ASP A 200 10.18 2.33 2.62
CA ASP A 200 9.39 2.45 1.40
C ASP A 200 9.52 3.86 0.80
N TYR A 201 9.33 3.95 -0.50
CA TYR A 201 9.08 5.19 -1.20
C TYR A 201 7.60 5.22 -1.67
N CYS A 202 7.12 6.38 -2.07
CA CYS A 202 5.82 6.49 -2.72
C CYS A 202 5.94 7.45 -3.91
N VAL A 203 5.58 6.96 -5.10
CA VAL A 203 5.48 7.78 -6.31
C VAL A 203 4.03 7.91 -6.72
N ILE A 204 3.58 9.12 -6.96
CA ILE A 204 2.23 9.42 -7.42
C ILE A 204 2.29 9.85 -8.88
N PHE A 205 1.47 9.19 -9.68
CA PHE A 205 1.28 9.47 -11.09
C PHE A 205 -0.12 10.00 -11.34
N VAL A 206 -0.27 10.74 -12.44
CA VAL A 206 -1.57 11.21 -12.93
C VAL A 206 -1.78 10.79 -14.38
N LYS A 207 -2.99 10.31 -14.69
CA LYS A 207 -3.45 10.10 -16.07
C LYS A 207 -3.86 11.46 -16.65
N ARG A 208 -3.23 11.84 -17.78
CA ARG A 208 -3.61 13.10 -18.45
C ARG A 208 -5.10 13.08 -18.79
N GLY A 209 -5.75 14.21 -18.60
CA GLY A 209 -7.08 14.46 -19.18
C GLY A 209 -6.97 14.47 -20.71
N SER A 210 -7.89 13.82 -21.37
CA SER A 210 -8.08 13.94 -22.82
C SER A 210 -8.66 15.31 -23.16
#